data_07ffb6f33414c864d3681e09c1cbb2e5
#
_entry.id   07ffb6f33414c864d3681e09c1cbb2e5
#
_cell.length_a   1.000
_cell.length_b   1.000
_cell.length_c   1.000
_cell.angle_alpha   90.00
_cell.angle_beta   90.00
_cell.angle_gamma   90.00
#
_symmetry.space_group_name_H-M   'P 1'
#
loop_
_entity.id
_entity.type
_entity.pdbx_description
1 polymer ?
#
loop_
_entity_poly.entity_id
_entity_poly.type
_entity_poly.pdbx_seq_one_letter_code
_entity_poly.pdbx_strand_id
1 'polypeptide(L)'
;MEQEVVEKIKNIIAALEDGQKYELKTLDLDSLTRLAGKLAIYRASLSEMVADAVYEANYAYIFRRYQFAAEFNKLKIHLKEQEKMTDGQAERQTEEALFELRQKEVENRRTADKLVGLLDTVDKLVFTLHDRIKVLDTEKRQVGMQNEP
;
A
#
# COMPACT_ATOMS: atom_id res chain seq x y z
N MET A 1 5.28 8.34 -13.47
CA MET A 1 6.31 8.10 -12.43
C MET A 1 5.83 7.08 -11.39
N GLU A 2 4.72 7.29 -10.72
CA GLU A 2 4.20 6.35 -9.69
C GLU A 2 3.89 4.95 -10.21
N GLN A 3 3.16 4.83 -11.32
CA GLN A 3 2.87 3.54 -11.95
C GLN A 3 4.14 2.80 -12.38
N GLU A 4 5.16 3.54 -12.81
CA GLU A 4 6.46 2.97 -13.20
C GLU A 4 7.23 2.39 -12.00
N VAL A 5 7.18 3.04 -10.83
CA VAL A 5 7.77 2.53 -9.58
C VAL A 5 7.07 1.26 -9.15
N VAL A 6 5.74 1.23 -9.13
CA VAL A 6 4.94 0.05 -8.80
C VAL A 6 5.25 -1.11 -9.74
N GLU A 7 5.35 -0.85 -11.04
CA GLU A 7 5.67 -1.88 -12.03
C GLU A 7 7.08 -2.43 -11.87
N LYS A 8 8.07 -1.58 -11.63
CA LYS A 8 9.45 -2.02 -11.33
C LYS A 8 9.52 -2.89 -10.08
N ILE A 9 8.79 -2.52 -9.03
CA ILE A 9 8.70 -3.33 -7.81
C ILE A 9 8.09 -4.70 -8.10
N LYS A 10 6.96 -4.74 -8.79
CA LYS A 10 6.30 -6.00 -9.17
C LYS A 10 7.21 -6.89 -10.01
N ASN A 11 7.94 -6.32 -10.96
CA ASN A 11 8.89 -7.07 -11.79
C ASN A 11 10.04 -7.66 -10.96
N ILE A 12 10.54 -6.91 -9.96
CA ILE A 12 11.57 -7.44 -9.05
C ILE A 12 10.99 -8.58 -8.20
N ILE A 13 9.77 -8.39 -7.64
CA ILE A 13 9.09 -9.43 -6.86
C ILE A 13 8.88 -10.69 -7.71
N ALA A 14 8.30 -10.55 -8.90
CA ALA A 14 8.06 -11.68 -9.80
C ALA A 14 9.35 -12.42 -10.17
N ALA A 15 10.42 -11.69 -10.50
CA ALA A 15 11.72 -12.29 -10.79
C ALA A 15 12.30 -13.06 -9.58
N LEU A 16 12.05 -12.57 -8.36
CA LEU A 16 12.49 -13.25 -7.13
C LEU A 16 11.61 -14.44 -6.75
N GLU A 17 10.32 -14.41 -7.10
CA GLU A 17 9.37 -15.50 -6.88
C GLU A 17 9.53 -16.62 -7.91
N ASP A 18 9.68 -16.29 -9.20
CA ASP A 18 9.86 -17.24 -10.29
C ASP A 18 11.23 -17.93 -10.25
N GLY A 19 12.28 -17.18 -9.87
CA GLY A 19 13.63 -17.71 -9.66
C GLY A 19 13.73 -18.56 -8.40
N GLN A 20 12.70 -18.61 -7.60
CA GLN A 20 12.58 -19.28 -6.31
C GLN A 20 13.82 -19.12 -5.42
N LYS A 21 13.68 -19.04 -4.15
CA LYS A 21 14.68 -19.17 -3.05
C LYS A 21 16.12 -19.61 -3.46
N TYR A 22 16.29 -20.15 -4.67
CA TYR A 22 17.54 -20.55 -5.27
C TYR A 22 18.39 -19.38 -5.78
N GLU A 23 17.80 -18.38 -6.46
CA GLU A 23 18.59 -17.26 -7.02
C GLU A 23 19.17 -16.35 -5.93
N LEU A 24 18.41 -16.07 -4.88
CA LEU A 24 18.94 -15.33 -3.74
C LEU A 24 20.11 -16.04 -3.04
N LYS A 25 20.14 -17.37 -3.11
CA LYS A 25 21.24 -18.17 -2.55
C LYS A 25 22.49 -18.22 -3.45
N THR A 26 22.31 -18.00 -4.74
CA THR A 26 23.40 -18.04 -5.74
C THR A 26 23.98 -16.66 -6.04
N LEU A 27 23.29 -15.58 -5.68
CA LEU A 27 23.79 -14.22 -5.86
C LEU A 27 24.99 -13.95 -4.94
N ASP A 28 26.00 -13.31 -5.50
CA ASP A 28 27.13 -12.81 -4.76
C ASP A 28 26.76 -11.61 -3.86
N LEU A 29 27.64 -11.28 -2.93
CA LEU A 29 27.44 -10.21 -1.96
C LEU A 29 27.21 -8.85 -2.63
N ASP A 30 27.91 -8.56 -3.73
CA ASP A 30 27.81 -7.28 -4.43
C ASP A 30 26.46 -7.16 -5.14
N SER A 31 25.99 -8.23 -5.78
CA SER A 31 24.68 -8.29 -6.43
C SER A 31 23.55 -8.13 -5.43
N LEU A 32 23.63 -8.82 -4.27
CA LEU A 32 22.64 -8.68 -3.18
C LEU A 32 22.62 -7.25 -2.61
N THR A 33 23.79 -6.65 -2.40
CA THR A 33 23.90 -5.28 -1.88
C THR A 33 23.30 -4.26 -2.87
N ARG A 34 23.55 -4.41 -4.17
CA ARG A 34 22.94 -3.57 -5.21
C ARG A 34 21.42 -3.73 -5.26
N LEU A 35 20.93 -4.96 -5.15
CA LEU A 35 19.50 -5.24 -5.14
C LEU A 35 18.82 -4.63 -3.91
N ALA A 36 19.42 -4.79 -2.72
CA ALA A 36 18.94 -4.19 -1.49
C ALA A 36 18.89 -2.66 -1.59
N GLY A 37 19.95 -2.03 -2.16
CA GLY A 37 19.98 -0.60 -2.39
C GLY A 37 18.86 -0.10 -3.33
N LYS A 38 18.60 -0.81 -4.44
CA LYS A 38 17.50 -0.49 -5.35
C LYS A 38 16.13 -0.61 -4.66
N LEU A 39 15.91 -1.70 -3.92
CA LEU A 39 14.66 -1.91 -3.19
C LEU A 39 14.44 -0.85 -2.09
N ALA A 40 15.51 -0.40 -1.42
CA ALA A 40 15.42 0.67 -0.42
C ALA A 40 14.92 2.00 -1.05
N ILE A 41 15.39 2.35 -2.26
CA ILE A 41 14.94 3.52 -2.99
C ILE A 41 13.46 3.38 -3.37
N TYR A 42 13.07 2.24 -3.95
CA TYR A 42 11.67 2.00 -4.33
C TYR A 42 10.75 1.93 -3.12
N ARG A 43 11.22 1.37 -2.01
CA ARG A 43 10.50 1.36 -0.74
C ARG A 43 10.19 2.77 -0.25
N ALA A 44 11.15 3.69 -0.31
CA ALA A 44 10.93 5.09 0.09
C ALA A 44 9.84 5.74 -0.76
N SER A 45 9.93 5.64 -2.10
CA SER A 45 8.90 6.16 -3.00
C SER A 45 7.53 5.50 -2.78
N LEU A 46 7.51 4.19 -2.54
CA LEU A 46 6.26 3.47 -2.26
C LEU A 46 5.64 3.89 -0.93
N SER A 47 6.46 4.19 0.08
CA SER A 47 5.99 4.69 1.38
C SER A 47 5.28 6.05 1.27
N GLU A 48 5.79 6.95 0.41
CA GLU A 48 5.12 8.22 0.11
C GLU A 48 3.78 7.97 -0.60
N MET A 49 3.76 7.11 -1.62
CA MET A 49 2.52 6.75 -2.33
C MET A 49 1.47 6.12 -1.40
N VAL A 50 1.89 5.30 -0.44
CA VAL A 50 1.00 4.72 0.59
C VAL A 50 0.43 5.83 1.47
N ALA A 51 1.26 6.76 1.92
CA ALA A 51 0.79 7.86 2.76
C ALA A 51 -0.26 8.71 2.04
N ASP A 52 -0.03 9.06 0.77
CA ASP A 52 -0.96 9.82 -0.06
C ASP A 52 -2.26 9.05 -0.29
N ALA A 53 -2.19 7.77 -0.65
CA ALA A 53 -3.37 6.94 -0.87
C ALA A 53 -4.22 6.75 0.40
N VAL A 54 -3.59 6.57 1.56
CA VAL A 54 -4.27 6.49 2.86
C VAL A 54 -4.93 7.83 3.21
N TYR A 55 -4.25 8.95 2.95
CA TYR A 55 -4.83 10.27 3.14
C TYR A 55 -6.08 10.45 2.27
N GLU A 56 -6.00 10.16 0.98
CA GLU A 56 -7.13 10.25 0.04
C GLU A 56 -8.31 9.36 0.44
N ALA A 57 -8.04 8.13 0.90
CA ALA A 57 -9.07 7.23 1.39
C ALA A 57 -9.79 7.77 2.63
N ASN A 58 -9.04 8.30 3.58
CA ASN A 58 -9.59 8.92 4.79
C ASN A 58 -10.35 10.20 4.48
N TYR A 59 -9.83 11.03 3.57
CA TYR A 59 -10.51 12.25 3.13
C TYR A 59 -11.86 11.92 2.46
N ALA A 60 -11.89 10.95 1.53
CA ALA A 60 -13.12 10.53 0.87
C ALA A 60 -14.17 10.02 1.86
N TYR A 61 -13.75 9.26 2.89
CA TYR A 61 -14.63 8.79 3.95
C TYR A 61 -15.22 9.94 4.78
N ILE A 62 -14.39 10.87 5.25
CA ILE A 62 -14.82 12.03 6.06
C ILE A 62 -15.74 12.93 5.24
N PHE A 63 -15.37 13.21 3.98
CA PHE A 63 -16.16 14.03 3.06
C PHE A 63 -17.53 13.42 2.81
N ARG A 64 -17.63 12.12 2.53
CA ARG A 64 -18.92 11.44 2.36
C ARG A 64 -19.77 11.52 3.63
N ARG A 65 -19.19 11.31 4.79
CA ARG A 65 -19.93 11.43 6.07
C ARG A 65 -20.47 12.83 6.30
N TYR A 66 -19.69 13.84 5.98
CA TYR A 66 -20.13 15.24 6.07
C TYR A 66 -21.29 15.52 5.10
N GLN A 67 -21.16 15.09 3.86
CA GLN A 67 -22.22 15.24 2.86
C GLN A 67 -23.48 14.46 3.25
N PHE A 68 -23.33 13.26 3.81
CA PHE A 68 -24.45 12.49 4.32
C PHE A 68 -25.24 13.25 5.39
N ALA A 69 -24.55 13.80 6.38
CA ALA A 69 -25.19 14.57 7.43
C ALA A 69 -25.90 15.81 6.88
N ALA A 70 -25.29 16.50 5.91
CA ALA A 70 -25.89 17.68 5.29
C ALA A 70 -27.16 17.32 4.48
N GLU A 71 -27.12 16.30 3.62
CA GLU A 71 -28.27 15.88 2.80
C GLU A 71 -29.38 15.29 3.66
N PHE A 72 -29.04 14.44 4.64
CA PHE A 72 -30.01 13.89 5.58
C PHE A 72 -30.77 14.99 6.34
N ASN A 73 -30.06 16.01 6.84
CA ASN A 73 -30.67 17.13 7.52
C ASN A 73 -31.56 17.96 6.60
N LYS A 74 -31.16 18.20 5.33
CA LYS A 74 -32.03 18.89 4.35
C LYS A 74 -33.35 18.13 4.14
N LEU A 75 -33.26 16.80 3.91
CA LEU A 75 -34.45 15.97 3.76
C LEU A 75 -35.35 16.03 4.98
N LYS A 76 -34.79 15.98 6.18
CA LYS A 76 -35.56 16.10 7.45
C LYS A 76 -36.24 17.47 7.63
N ILE A 77 -35.61 18.55 7.20
CA ILE A 77 -36.17 19.91 7.30
C ILE A 77 -37.33 20.10 6.31
N HIS A 78 -37.11 19.72 5.02
CA HIS A 78 -38.14 19.88 3.98
C HIS A 78 -39.37 19.01 4.21
N LEU A 79 -39.21 17.86 4.83
CA LEU A 79 -40.30 16.89 5.03
C LEU A 79 -41.14 17.15 6.29
N LYS A 80 -40.71 18.02 7.17
CA LYS A 80 -41.57 18.51 8.27
C LYS A 80 -42.77 19.31 7.78
N GLU A 81 -42.72 19.82 6.55
CA GLU A 81 -43.77 20.67 5.99
C GLU A 81 -44.78 19.92 5.09
N GLN A 82 -44.47 18.79 4.52
CA GLN A 82 -45.33 18.17 3.51
C GLN A 82 -45.68 16.68 3.69
N GLU A 83 -44.82 15.82 4.19
CA GLU A 83 -45.14 14.40 4.48
C GLU A 83 -44.20 13.83 5.55
N LYS A 84 -44.72 12.97 6.42
CA LYS A 84 -43.92 12.29 7.45
C LYS A 84 -43.06 11.17 6.82
N MET A 85 -41.91 11.53 6.28
CA MET A 85 -40.92 10.52 5.90
C MET A 85 -40.29 9.90 7.15
N THR A 86 -40.20 8.59 7.18
CA THR A 86 -39.47 7.88 8.26
C THR A 86 -37.98 8.11 8.14
N ASP A 87 -37.26 8.00 9.26
CA ASP A 87 -35.80 8.12 9.27
C ASP A 87 -35.15 7.14 8.27
N GLY A 88 -35.64 5.92 8.20
CA GLY A 88 -35.15 4.91 7.26
C GLY A 88 -35.37 5.24 5.77
N GLN A 89 -36.44 5.99 5.45
CA GLN A 89 -36.65 6.48 4.07
C GLN A 89 -35.67 7.61 3.74
N ALA A 90 -35.46 8.54 4.69
CA ALA A 90 -34.50 9.64 4.52
C ALA A 90 -33.06 9.09 4.39
N GLU A 91 -32.68 8.09 5.18
CA GLU A 91 -31.38 7.42 5.07
C GLU A 91 -31.19 6.80 3.69
N ARG A 92 -32.17 6.03 3.20
CA ARG A 92 -32.11 5.40 1.88
C ARG A 92 -31.94 6.41 0.76
N GLN A 93 -32.73 7.49 0.76
CA GLN A 93 -32.62 8.53 -0.25
C GLN A 93 -31.28 9.26 -0.18
N THR A 94 -30.77 9.50 1.02
CA THR A 94 -29.43 10.10 1.20
C THR A 94 -28.32 9.17 0.67
N GLU A 95 -28.39 7.87 0.96
CA GLU A 95 -27.41 6.90 0.45
C GLU A 95 -27.48 6.78 -1.10
N GLU A 96 -28.68 6.83 -1.68
CA GLU A 96 -28.84 6.85 -3.14
C GLU A 96 -28.25 8.11 -3.76
N ALA A 97 -28.48 9.28 -3.17
CA ALA A 97 -27.94 10.56 -3.64
C ALA A 97 -26.41 10.63 -3.53
N LEU A 98 -25.81 9.89 -2.60
CA LEU A 98 -24.36 9.89 -2.35
C LEU A 98 -23.65 8.65 -2.90
N PHE A 99 -24.30 7.88 -3.77
CA PHE A 99 -23.76 6.63 -4.31
C PHE A 99 -22.39 6.80 -4.97
N GLU A 100 -22.18 7.86 -5.75
CA GLU A 100 -20.90 8.14 -6.41
C GLU A 100 -19.78 8.42 -5.40
N LEU A 101 -20.08 9.18 -4.33
CA LEU A 101 -19.12 9.44 -3.27
C LEU A 101 -18.73 8.16 -2.53
N ARG A 102 -19.69 7.26 -2.33
CA ARG A 102 -19.45 5.94 -1.74
C ARG A 102 -18.57 5.07 -2.63
N GLN A 103 -18.82 5.07 -3.94
CA GLN A 103 -17.95 4.36 -4.89
C GLN A 103 -16.51 4.91 -4.84
N LYS A 104 -16.34 6.22 -4.87
CA LYS A 104 -15.03 6.85 -4.78
C LYS A 104 -14.29 6.50 -3.48
N GLU A 105 -15.00 6.50 -2.34
CA GLU A 105 -14.43 6.05 -1.06
C GLU A 105 -13.91 4.61 -1.14
N VAL A 106 -14.72 3.70 -1.68
CA VAL A 106 -14.35 2.28 -1.84
C VAL A 106 -13.15 2.11 -2.76
N GLU A 107 -13.09 2.83 -3.88
CA GLU A 107 -11.97 2.79 -4.82
C GLU A 107 -10.67 3.31 -4.20
N ASN A 108 -10.73 4.45 -3.50
CA ASN A 108 -9.57 5.01 -2.81
C ASN A 108 -9.07 4.06 -1.73
N ARG A 109 -9.97 3.46 -0.94
CA ARG A 109 -9.61 2.49 0.08
C ARG A 109 -8.96 1.24 -0.52
N ARG A 110 -9.53 0.70 -1.60
CA ARG A 110 -8.95 -0.44 -2.33
C ARG A 110 -7.55 -0.12 -2.85
N THR A 111 -7.32 1.10 -3.33
CA THR A 111 -6.00 1.55 -3.81
C THR A 111 -5.01 1.63 -2.66
N ALA A 112 -5.39 2.23 -1.54
CA ALA A 112 -4.56 2.30 -0.34
C ALA A 112 -4.19 0.90 0.18
N ASP A 113 -5.16 -0.01 0.30
CA ASP A 113 -4.94 -1.38 0.78
C ASP A 113 -3.97 -2.16 -0.14
N LYS A 114 -4.07 -1.99 -1.46
CA LYS A 114 -3.14 -2.61 -2.42
C LYS A 114 -1.71 -2.08 -2.27
N LEU A 115 -1.54 -0.78 -2.09
CA LEU A 115 -0.22 -0.18 -1.91
C LEU A 115 0.40 -0.55 -0.56
N VAL A 116 -0.40 -0.61 0.51
CA VAL A 116 0.04 -1.11 1.82
C VAL A 116 0.51 -2.56 1.73
N GLY A 117 -0.25 -3.44 1.06
CA GLY A 117 0.15 -4.83 0.85
C GLY A 117 1.44 -4.98 0.05
N LEU A 118 1.64 -4.12 -0.96
CA LEU A 118 2.88 -4.10 -1.73
C LEU A 118 4.07 -3.62 -0.89
N LEU A 119 3.89 -2.59 -0.06
CA LEU A 119 4.93 -2.10 0.85
C LEU A 119 5.35 -3.18 1.86
N ASP A 120 4.39 -3.89 2.46
CA ASP A 120 4.66 -5.01 3.36
C ASP A 120 5.47 -6.13 2.69
N THR A 121 5.18 -6.43 1.42
CA THR A 121 5.94 -7.39 0.63
C THR A 121 7.38 -6.91 0.40
N VAL A 122 7.57 -5.65 0.05
CA VAL A 122 8.90 -5.05 -0.15
C VAL A 122 9.69 -5.05 1.16
N ASP A 123 9.06 -4.75 2.29
CA ASP A 123 9.71 -4.77 3.61
C ASP A 123 10.22 -6.16 3.98
N LYS A 124 9.42 -7.20 3.73
CA LYS A 124 9.84 -8.60 3.92
C LYS A 124 11.02 -8.99 3.03
N LEU A 125 11.02 -8.55 1.77
CA LEU A 125 12.13 -8.80 0.85
C LEU A 125 13.41 -8.09 1.29
N VAL A 126 13.33 -6.82 1.66
CA VAL A 126 14.49 -6.06 2.18
C VAL A 126 15.07 -6.72 3.41
N PHE A 127 14.22 -7.18 4.32
CA PHE A 127 14.66 -7.92 5.51
C PHE A 127 15.41 -9.21 5.14
N THR A 128 14.83 -10.03 4.25
CA THR A 128 15.44 -11.28 3.77
C THR A 128 16.80 -11.04 3.09
N LEU A 129 16.91 -9.97 2.29
CA LEU A 129 18.16 -9.60 1.64
C LEU A 129 19.23 -9.18 2.66
N HIS A 130 18.86 -8.38 3.64
CA HIS A 130 19.80 -7.96 4.70
C HIS A 130 20.31 -9.15 5.52
N ASP A 131 19.45 -10.10 5.85
CA ASP A 131 19.88 -11.30 6.58
C ASP A 131 20.83 -12.14 5.73
N ARG A 132 20.58 -12.30 4.45
CA ARG A 132 21.48 -13.02 3.56
C ARG A 132 22.83 -12.32 3.39
N ILE A 133 22.84 -11.00 3.26
CA ILE A 133 24.05 -10.17 3.20
C ILE A 133 24.90 -10.38 4.45
N LYS A 134 24.30 -10.34 5.66
CA LYS A 134 25.00 -10.58 6.93
C LYS A 134 25.65 -11.95 7.00
N VAL A 135 24.94 -13.00 6.56
CA VAL A 135 25.47 -14.35 6.54
C VAL A 135 26.70 -14.44 5.63
N LEU A 136 26.61 -13.93 4.39
CA LEU A 136 27.73 -13.95 3.45
C LEU A 136 28.93 -13.12 3.92
N ASP A 137 28.70 -11.96 4.52
CA ASP A 137 29.78 -11.12 5.09
C ASP A 137 30.49 -11.85 6.24
N THR A 138 29.73 -12.56 7.07
CA THR A 138 30.29 -13.37 8.17
C THR A 138 31.12 -14.53 7.64
N GLU A 139 30.61 -15.28 6.65
CA GLU A 139 31.31 -16.38 5.99
C GLU A 139 32.63 -15.89 5.35
N LYS A 140 32.61 -14.74 4.67
CA LYS A 140 33.78 -14.12 4.05
C LYS A 140 34.86 -13.75 5.08
N ARG A 141 34.47 -13.19 6.22
CA ARG A 141 35.39 -12.87 7.31
C ARG A 141 36.02 -14.10 7.94
N GLN A 142 35.26 -15.18 8.14
CA GLN A 142 35.76 -16.42 8.70
C GLN A 142 36.80 -17.10 7.76
N VAL A 143 36.56 -17.09 6.45
CA VAL A 143 37.51 -17.61 5.47
C VAL A 143 38.79 -16.73 5.43
N GLY A 144 38.66 -15.41 5.56
CA GLY A 144 39.81 -14.51 5.61
C GLY A 144 40.69 -14.75 6.83
N MET A 145 40.11 -15.01 7.99
CA MET A 145 40.85 -15.32 9.24
C MET A 145 41.56 -16.66 9.22
N GLN A 146 41.10 -17.62 8.43
CA GLN A 146 41.74 -18.93 8.31
C GLN A 146 42.93 -18.93 7.35
N ASN A 147 43.09 -17.91 6.53
CA ASN A 147 44.14 -17.77 5.52
C ASN A 147 45.25 -16.76 5.94
N GLU A 148 45.24 -16.22 7.15
CA GLU A 148 46.37 -15.49 7.69
C GLU A 148 47.39 -16.46 8.31
N PRO A 149 48.66 -16.46 7.83
CA PRO A 149 49.68 -17.40 8.27
C PRO A 149 50.15 -17.13 9.72
#